data_6a5c30686bc31b4141e8ee5e89473f8d
#
_entry.id   6a5c30686bc31b4141e8ee5e89473f8d
#
_cell.length_a   1.000
_cell.length_b   1.000
_cell.length_c   1.000
_cell.angle_alpha   90.00
_cell.angle_beta   90.00
_cell.angle_gamma   90.00
#
_symmetry.space_group_name_H-M   'P 1'
#
loop_
_entity.id
_entity.type
_entity.pdbx_description
1 polymer ?
#
loop_
_entity_poly.entity_id
_entity_poly.type
_entity_poly.pdbx_seq_one_letter_code
_entity_poly.pdbx_strand_id
1 'polypeptide(L)'
;MDKEKYAKISTKVIHKDADILFFPGCNVYYQPDKLLAAFDVLDATGEKYSFLPGLDNCCGNTSMLVGDVEEAEKSYRSLIDEVNQIHPKTVIFWCTSCICRMEGILSEYEDINFEMITVSQFLTRNIDKLNFVNDYNKKIAIHDPCKIVYRNLDAVGPREVLKKINGVELVEKYASRQDVKCCGISSPLIENECMKMLQNEFLADSIETGADIILDICHTCHNLFLNIINQNDIETYNYITVIANALGFESHDLLRELKQISDINELMTRVDLYIKDSPFTKEQIEKEIRAFFPLIKL
;
A
#
# COMPACT_ATOMS: atom_id res chain seq x y z
N MET A 1 -12.62 -9.22 -12.85
CA MET A 1 -11.42 -8.36 -13.00
C MET A 1 -11.22 -8.07 -14.47
N ASP A 2 -11.09 -6.81 -14.84
CA ASP A 2 -10.97 -6.38 -16.22
C ASP A 2 -9.59 -6.76 -16.77
N LYS A 3 -9.57 -7.59 -17.83
CA LYS A 3 -8.32 -8.08 -18.44
C LYS A 3 -7.45 -6.97 -19.01
N GLU A 4 -8.06 -5.86 -19.47
CA GLU A 4 -7.32 -4.70 -19.99
C GLU A 4 -6.62 -3.93 -18.87
N LYS A 5 -7.26 -3.79 -17.72
CA LYS A 5 -6.62 -3.19 -16.52
C LYS A 5 -5.45 -4.06 -16.02
N TYR A 6 -5.59 -5.38 -16.07
CA TYR A 6 -4.51 -6.29 -15.67
C TYR A 6 -3.31 -6.23 -16.61
N ALA A 7 -3.54 -6.01 -17.90
CA ALA A 7 -2.47 -5.84 -18.87
C ALA A 7 -1.62 -4.58 -18.59
N LYS A 8 -2.21 -3.52 -18.03
CA LYS A 8 -1.46 -2.31 -17.61
C LYS A 8 -0.48 -2.58 -16.47
N ILE A 9 -0.73 -3.60 -15.62
CA ILE A 9 0.16 -3.97 -14.51
C ILE A 9 1.39 -4.73 -15.00
N SER A 10 1.25 -5.51 -16.07
CA SER A 10 2.27 -6.42 -16.57
C SER A 10 3.10 -5.86 -17.74
N THR A 11 2.69 -4.74 -18.33
CA THR A 11 3.41 -4.11 -19.44
C THR A 11 4.22 -2.92 -18.96
N LYS A 12 5.50 -2.87 -19.32
CA LYS A 12 6.35 -1.67 -19.20
C LYS A 12 5.81 -0.57 -20.14
N VAL A 13 4.77 0.12 -19.73
CA VAL A 13 4.29 1.30 -20.44
C VAL A 13 5.05 2.50 -19.89
N ILE A 14 6.24 2.72 -20.40
CA ILE A 14 7.00 3.94 -20.15
C ILE A 14 6.56 4.97 -21.15
N HIS A 15 5.69 5.89 -20.75
CA HIS A 15 5.45 7.10 -21.50
C HIS A 15 6.62 8.06 -21.23
N LYS A 16 7.55 8.19 -22.20
CA LYS A 16 8.78 9.00 -22.06
C LYS A 16 8.56 10.51 -21.91
N ASP A 17 7.31 10.99 -21.99
CA ASP A 17 6.99 12.41 -22.11
C ASP A 17 6.17 12.97 -20.94
N ALA A 18 5.97 12.22 -19.84
CA ALA A 18 5.25 12.75 -18.69
C ALA A 18 6.20 13.32 -17.64
N ASP A 19 5.92 14.54 -17.20
CA ASP A 19 6.66 15.17 -16.07
C ASP A 19 6.47 14.43 -14.74
N ILE A 20 5.44 13.58 -14.66
CA ILE A 20 5.05 12.84 -13.46
C ILE A 20 5.28 11.33 -13.68
N LEU A 21 5.93 10.68 -12.73
CA LEU A 21 6.11 9.24 -12.72
C LEU A 21 5.39 8.63 -11.51
N PHE A 22 4.53 7.64 -11.74
CA PHE A 22 3.95 6.84 -10.66
C PHE A 22 4.74 5.56 -10.44
N PHE A 23 5.28 5.40 -9.24
CA PHE A 23 6.01 4.23 -8.78
C PHE A 23 5.30 3.59 -7.56
N PRO A 24 4.60 2.45 -7.73
CA PRO A 24 3.80 1.85 -6.66
C PRO A 24 4.65 1.05 -5.66
N GLY A 25 5.90 0.70 -6.01
CA GLY A 25 6.71 -0.28 -5.29
C GLY A 25 6.33 -1.73 -5.60
N CYS A 26 7.08 -2.68 -5.04
CA CYS A 26 6.90 -4.11 -5.32
C CYS A 26 5.80 -4.78 -4.46
N ASN A 27 5.59 -4.33 -3.22
CA ASN A 27 4.68 -4.97 -2.27
C ASN A 27 3.21 -4.92 -2.69
N VAL A 28 2.81 -3.90 -3.45
CA VAL A 28 1.44 -3.76 -3.94
C VAL A 28 0.98 -4.92 -4.83
N TYR A 29 1.91 -5.66 -5.43
CA TYR A 29 1.57 -6.81 -6.29
C TYR A 29 1.00 -8.02 -5.52
N TYR A 30 1.14 -8.04 -4.19
CA TYR A 30 0.35 -8.94 -3.34
C TYR A 30 -1.11 -8.48 -3.16
N GLN A 31 -1.43 -7.28 -3.61
CA GLN A 31 -2.74 -6.62 -3.47
C GLN A 31 -3.10 -5.91 -4.79
N PRO A 32 -3.22 -6.65 -5.90
CA PRO A 32 -3.33 -6.06 -7.25
C PRO A 32 -4.62 -5.26 -7.46
N ASP A 33 -5.69 -5.60 -6.75
CA ASP A 33 -6.94 -4.83 -6.69
C ASP A 33 -6.71 -3.37 -6.28
N LYS A 34 -5.84 -3.14 -5.30
CA LYS A 34 -5.50 -1.80 -4.82
C LYS A 34 -4.68 -1.01 -5.84
N LEU A 35 -3.82 -1.69 -6.60
CA LEU A 35 -3.09 -1.02 -7.68
C LEU A 35 -4.04 -0.56 -8.79
N LEU A 36 -5.06 -1.37 -9.12
CA LEU A 36 -6.11 -0.98 -10.06
C LEU A 36 -6.89 0.23 -9.55
N ALA A 37 -7.29 0.21 -8.26
CA ALA A 37 -7.95 1.34 -7.62
C ALA A 37 -7.07 2.61 -7.63
N ALA A 38 -5.76 2.46 -7.45
CA ALA A 38 -4.83 3.60 -7.51
C ALA A 38 -4.78 4.22 -8.92
N PHE A 39 -4.80 3.42 -9.97
CA PHE A 39 -4.90 3.96 -11.33
C PHE A 39 -6.21 4.73 -11.53
N ASP A 40 -7.36 4.17 -11.11
CA ASP A 40 -8.64 4.85 -11.22
C ASP A 40 -8.63 6.20 -10.47
N VAL A 41 -8.04 6.23 -9.27
CA VAL A 41 -7.94 7.46 -8.44
C VAL A 41 -6.98 8.48 -9.04
N LEU A 42 -5.83 8.05 -9.57
CA LEU A 42 -4.88 8.95 -10.23
C LEU A 42 -5.46 9.49 -11.54
N ASP A 43 -6.10 8.64 -12.34
CA ASP A 43 -6.77 9.03 -13.59
C ASP A 43 -7.90 10.04 -13.34
N ALA A 44 -8.61 9.97 -12.21
CA ALA A 44 -9.64 10.92 -11.82
C ALA A 44 -9.12 12.36 -11.63
N THR A 45 -7.81 12.54 -11.39
CA THR A 45 -7.21 13.89 -11.33
C THR A 45 -7.06 14.55 -12.69
N GLY A 46 -7.15 13.78 -13.79
CA GLY A 46 -6.91 14.26 -15.15
C GLY A 46 -5.44 14.56 -15.46
N GLU A 47 -4.52 14.32 -14.52
CA GLU A 47 -3.08 14.49 -14.75
C GLU A 47 -2.51 13.34 -15.58
N LYS A 48 -1.55 13.68 -16.44
CA LYS A 48 -0.81 12.68 -17.21
C LYS A 48 0.41 12.22 -16.41
N TYR A 49 0.57 10.91 -16.29
CA TYR A 49 1.72 10.32 -15.62
C TYR A 49 2.24 9.11 -16.40
N SER A 50 3.52 8.83 -16.23
CA SER A 50 4.14 7.57 -16.63
C SER A 50 4.04 6.57 -15.47
N PHE A 51 4.10 5.28 -15.79
CA PHE A 51 4.06 4.22 -14.78
C PHE A 51 5.34 3.39 -14.84
N LEU A 52 6.00 3.22 -13.69
CA LEU A 52 7.14 2.33 -13.53
C LEU A 52 6.73 1.11 -12.68
N PRO A 53 6.66 -0.10 -13.28
CA PRO A 53 6.30 -1.32 -12.54
C PRO A 53 7.29 -1.63 -11.43
N GLY A 54 6.76 -1.97 -10.24
CA GLY A 54 7.59 -2.19 -9.05
C GLY A 54 8.22 -3.57 -8.92
N LEU A 55 7.76 -4.59 -9.68
CA LEU A 55 8.33 -5.95 -9.56
C LEU A 55 9.76 -6.03 -10.06
N ASP A 56 10.04 -5.37 -11.20
CA ASP A 56 11.37 -5.32 -11.80
C ASP A 56 12.26 -4.22 -11.21
N ASN A 57 11.66 -3.35 -10.36
CA ASN A 57 12.30 -2.15 -9.84
C ASN A 57 12.14 -2.08 -8.31
N CYS A 58 13.00 -2.76 -7.58
CA CYS A 58 12.94 -2.81 -6.13
C CYS A 58 13.79 -1.69 -5.49
N CYS A 59 13.30 -1.10 -4.41
CA CYS A 59 14.09 -0.15 -3.61
C CYS A 59 15.09 -0.81 -2.65
N GLY A 60 15.21 -2.14 -2.65
CA GLY A 60 16.14 -2.89 -1.79
C GLY A 60 15.78 -2.93 -0.29
N ASN A 61 14.60 -2.44 0.10
CA ASN A 61 14.25 -2.35 1.53
C ASN A 61 14.25 -3.71 2.24
N THR A 62 13.79 -4.78 1.60
CA THR A 62 13.75 -6.12 2.21
C THR A 62 15.16 -6.68 2.41
N SER A 63 16.02 -6.55 1.41
CA SER A 63 17.42 -6.97 1.49
C SER A 63 18.15 -6.22 2.61
N MET A 64 17.91 -4.90 2.73
CA MET A 64 18.48 -4.12 3.84
C MET A 64 18.00 -4.61 5.21
N LEU A 65 16.73 -4.96 5.37
CA LEU A 65 16.18 -5.44 6.65
C LEU A 65 16.79 -6.77 7.10
N VAL A 66 17.21 -7.62 6.18
CA VAL A 66 17.87 -8.90 6.49
C VAL A 66 19.39 -8.79 6.53
N GLY A 67 19.95 -7.58 6.36
CA GLY A 67 21.39 -7.32 6.42
C GLY A 67 22.13 -7.56 5.12
N ASP A 68 21.46 -7.87 4.02
CA ASP A 68 22.06 -7.98 2.68
C ASP A 68 22.19 -6.59 2.07
N VAL A 69 23.25 -5.89 2.53
CA VAL A 69 23.50 -4.49 2.16
C VAL A 69 23.90 -4.37 0.70
N GLU A 70 24.67 -5.33 0.17
CA GLU A 70 25.13 -5.33 -1.21
C GLU A 70 23.97 -5.45 -2.21
N GLU A 71 23.06 -6.41 -1.98
CA GLU A 71 21.89 -6.55 -2.85
C GLU A 71 20.91 -5.38 -2.66
N ALA A 72 20.80 -4.83 -1.45
CA ALA A 72 20.01 -3.62 -1.21
C ALA A 72 20.57 -2.43 -2.01
N GLU A 73 21.87 -2.22 -1.99
CA GLU A 73 22.53 -1.15 -2.74
C GLU A 73 22.33 -1.31 -4.24
N LYS A 74 22.58 -2.48 -4.79
CA LYS A 74 22.37 -2.79 -6.20
C LYS A 74 20.94 -2.50 -6.64
N SER A 75 19.95 -2.93 -5.83
CA SER A 75 18.54 -2.73 -6.14
C SER A 75 18.15 -1.25 -6.22
N TYR A 76 18.55 -0.43 -5.23
CA TYR A 76 18.15 0.97 -5.26
C TYR A 76 18.90 1.81 -6.30
N ARG A 77 20.17 1.48 -6.61
CA ARG A 77 20.90 2.11 -7.71
C ARG A 77 20.22 1.84 -9.04
N SER A 78 19.85 0.58 -9.29
CA SER A 78 19.08 0.22 -10.49
C SER A 78 17.75 0.99 -10.59
N LEU A 79 17.03 1.15 -9.48
CA LEU A 79 15.80 1.94 -9.46
C LEU A 79 16.05 3.42 -9.79
N ILE A 80 17.09 4.02 -9.21
CA ILE A 80 17.45 5.43 -9.51
C ILE A 80 17.81 5.59 -10.99
N ASP A 81 18.62 4.67 -11.54
CA ASP A 81 19.01 4.72 -12.94
C ASP A 81 17.79 4.63 -13.88
N GLU A 82 16.82 3.76 -13.58
CA GLU A 82 15.58 3.65 -14.36
C GLU A 82 14.73 4.93 -14.25
N VAL A 83 14.62 5.53 -13.07
CA VAL A 83 13.90 6.79 -12.88
C VAL A 83 14.60 7.92 -13.64
N ASN A 84 15.92 8.01 -13.53
CA ASN A 84 16.71 9.05 -14.22
C ASN A 84 16.62 8.93 -15.75
N GLN A 85 16.48 7.73 -16.32
CA GLN A 85 16.25 7.54 -17.76
C GLN A 85 14.90 8.10 -18.25
N ILE A 86 13.90 8.16 -17.34
CA ILE A 86 12.57 8.71 -17.67
C ILE A 86 12.56 10.23 -17.57
N HIS A 87 13.49 10.83 -16.82
CA HIS A 87 13.60 12.27 -16.55
C HIS A 87 12.32 12.92 -16.01
N PRO A 88 11.61 12.34 -15.01
CA PRO A 88 10.43 12.98 -14.45
C PRO A 88 10.82 14.21 -13.63
N LYS A 89 9.90 15.19 -13.52
CA LYS A 89 10.03 16.28 -12.55
C LYS A 89 9.55 15.85 -11.16
N THR A 90 8.56 14.99 -11.13
CA THR A 90 7.95 14.49 -9.88
C THR A 90 7.76 12.98 -9.94
N VAL A 91 8.14 12.28 -8.88
CA VAL A 91 7.88 10.85 -8.69
C VAL A 91 6.88 10.66 -7.55
N ILE A 92 5.74 10.07 -7.88
CA ILE A 92 4.71 9.69 -6.91
C ILE A 92 5.03 8.30 -6.39
N PHE A 93 5.40 8.21 -5.12
CA PHE A 93 5.62 6.93 -4.43
C PHE A 93 4.37 6.51 -3.68
N TRP A 94 3.95 5.27 -3.89
CA TRP A 94 2.89 4.72 -3.05
C TRP A 94 3.43 3.87 -1.90
N CYS A 95 4.46 3.07 -2.14
CA CYS A 95 5.08 2.30 -1.07
C CYS A 95 5.86 3.20 -0.10
N THR A 96 5.45 3.20 1.16
CA THR A 96 6.07 4.01 2.22
C THR A 96 7.52 3.65 2.49
N SER A 97 7.89 2.37 2.29
CA SER A 97 9.27 1.92 2.40
C SER A 97 10.15 2.46 1.27
N CYS A 98 9.58 2.55 0.05
CA CYS A 98 10.33 3.03 -1.11
C CYS A 98 10.67 4.51 -0.98
N ILE A 99 9.70 5.38 -0.68
CA ILE A 99 9.98 6.81 -0.53
C ILE A 99 10.91 7.09 0.65
N CYS A 100 10.72 6.42 1.80
CA CYS A 100 11.59 6.54 2.96
C CYS A 100 13.03 6.12 2.64
N ARG A 101 13.20 5.06 1.86
CA ARG A 101 14.51 4.56 1.43
C ARG A 101 15.17 5.52 0.46
N MET A 102 14.44 5.98 -0.55
CA MET A 102 14.93 6.92 -1.55
C MET A 102 15.34 8.25 -0.91
N GLU A 103 14.51 8.82 -0.05
CA GLU A 103 14.80 10.06 0.66
C GLU A 103 16.05 9.92 1.55
N GLY A 104 16.22 8.77 2.22
CA GLY A 104 17.35 8.53 3.11
C GLY A 104 18.71 8.40 2.42
N ILE A 105 18.74 8.16 1.11
CA ILE A 105 19.98 8.00 0.33
C ILE A 105 20.23 9.15 -0.65
N LEU A 106 19.30 10.12 -0.75
CA LEU A 106 19.43 11.26 -1.67
C LEU A 106 20.74 12.02 -1.55
N SER A 107 21.26 12.17 -0.33
CA SER A 107 22.52 12.88 -0.09
C SER A 107 23.75 12.20 -0.70
N GLU A 108 23.62 10.94 -1.12
CA GLU A 108 24.68 10.15 -1.74
C GLU A 108 24.65 10.21 -3.28
N TYR A 109 23.57 10.77 -3.86
CA TYR A 109 23.32 10.83 -5.30
C TYR A 109 23.10 12.27 -5.75
N GLU A 110 24.16 12.88 -6.31
CA GLU A 110 24.10 14.26 -6.82
C GLU A 110 23.17 14.41 -8.04
N ASP A 111 22.82 13.31 -8.70
CA ASP A 111 22.07 13.31 -9.96
C ASP A 111 20.53 13.13 -9.79
N ILE A 112 20.02 13.20 -8.56
CA ILE A 112 18.57 13.14 -8.34
C ILE A 112 17.95 14.53 -8.53
N ASN A 113 17.31 14.74 -9.68
CA ASN A 113 16.72 16.01 -10.09
C ASN A 113 15.17 15.94 -10.15
N PHE A 114 14.54 15.15 -9.28
CA PHE A 114 13.09 15.04 -9.22
C PHE A 114 12.56 15.22 -7.80
N GLU A 115 11.35 15.77 -7.73
CA GLU A 115 10.61 15.84 -6.48
C GLU A 115 10.03 14.46 -6.13
N MET A 116 10.08 14.08 -4.85
CA MET A 116 9.45 12.87 -4.33
C MET A 116 8.23 13.22 -3.49
N ILE A 117 7.09 12.65 -3.84
CA ILE A 117 5.84 12.84 -3.10
C ILE A 117 5.13 11.51 -2.88
N THR A 118 4.27 11.47 -1.86
CA THR A 118 3.35 10.35 -1.65
C THR A 118 2.12 10.47 -2.57
N VAL A 119 1.39 9.35 -2.74
CA VAL A 119 0.08 9.39 -3.42
C VAL A 119 -0.86 10.39 -2.73
N SER A 120 -0.91 10.42 -1.40
CA SER A 120 -1.77 11.35 -0.66
C SER A 120 -1.40 12.82 -0.87
N GLN A 121 -0.11 13.15 -0.93
CA GLN A 121 0.33 14.51 -1.29
C GLN A 121 -0.06 14.88 -2.71
N PHE A 122 0.09 13.95 -3.66
CA PHE A 122 -0.35 14.18 -5.03
C PHE A 122 -1.86 14.44 -5.12
N LEU A 123 -2.67 13.63 -4.43
CA LEU A 123 -4.12 13.81 -4.38
C LEU A 123 -4.51 15.14 -3.72
N THR A 124 -3.81 15.54 -2.64
CA THR A 124 -4.04 16.83 -1.97
C THR A 124 -3.76 18.00 -2.91
N ARG A 125 -2.68 17.94 -3.70
CA ARG A 125 -2.36 18.97 -4.70
C ARG A 125 -3.42 19.08 -5.81
N ASN A 126 -4.13 17.99 -6.07
CA ASN A 126 -5.16 17.90 -7.12
C ASN A 126 -6.57 17.77 -6.54
N ILE A 127 -6.77 18.12 -5.27
CA ILE A 127 -8.01 17.84 -4.54
C ILE A 127 -9.24 18.45 -5.20
N ASP A 128 -9.13 19.64 -5.80
CA ASP A 128 -10.22 20.34 -6.45
C ASP A 128 -10.65 19.70 -7.79
N LYS A 129 -9.85 18.75 -8.31
CA LYS A 129 -10.16 17.96 -9.51
C LYS A 129 -10.91 16.68 -9.19
N LEU A 130 -10.87 16.24 -7.94
CA LEU A 130 -11.52 15.01 -7.48
C LEU A 130 -13.01 15.28 -7.23
N ASN A 131 -13.87 14.55 -7.94
CA ASN A 131 -15.31 14.65 -7.78
C ASN A 131 -15.83 13.46 -6.98
N PHE A 132 -15.97 13.62 -5.66
CA PHE A 132 -16.53 12.61 -4.78
C PHE A 132 -18.05 12.56 -4.96
N VAL A 133 -18.57 11.45 -5.46
CA VAL A 133 -19.98 11.25 -5.80
C VAL A 133 -20.74 10.37 -4.81
N ASN A 134 -20.03 9.58 -4.02
CA ASN A 134 -20.62 8.70 -3.01
C ASN A 134 -20.29 9.20 -1.60
N ASP A 135 -21.32 9.23 -0.76
CA ASP A 135 -21.20 9.50 0.67
C ASP A 135 -20.60 8.28 1.38
N TYR A 136 -19.80 8.54 2.41
CA TYR A 136 -19.15 7.49 3.20
C TYR A 136 -19.42 7.72 4.69
N ASN A 137 -20.66 7.44 5.14
CA ASN A 137 -21.15 7.72 6.50
C ASN A 137 -20.50 6.77 7.53
N LYS A 138 -19.23 7.01 7.85
CA LYS A 138 -18.43 6.19 8.75
C LYS A 138 -17.49 7.04 9.61
N LYS A 139 -17.27 6.58 10.84
CA LYS A 139 -16.17 7.04 11.68
C LYS A 139 -14.90 6.33 11.26
N ILE A 140 -13.89 7.07 10.92
CA ILE A 140 -12.63 6.57 10.36
C ILE A 140 -11.46 7.02 11.22
N ALA A 141 -10.64 6.07 11.68
CA ALA A 141 -9.32 6.35 12.20
C ALA A 141 -8.24 5.94 11.20
N ILE A 142 -7.14 6.70 11.15
CA ILE A 142 -6.02 6.41 10.25
C ILE A 142 -4.89 5.75 11.05
N HIS A 143 -4.35 4.66 10.52
CA HIS A 143 -3.06 4.16 10.92
C HIS A 143 -1.97 4.81 10.08
N ASP A 144 -1.26 5.75 10.67
CA ASP A 144 -0.16 6.45 10.01
C ASP A 144 1.02 5.50 9.76
N PRO A 145 1.62 5.51 8.57
CA PRO A 145 2.78 4.66 8.29
C PRO A 145 4.04 5.20 8.98
N CYS A 146 4.58 4.45 9.91
CA CYS A 146 5.73 4.85 10.73
C CYS A 146 6.90 5.42 9.91
N LYS A 147 7.21 4.80 8.77
CA LYS A 147 8.30 5.25 7.87
C LYS A 147 8.07 6.62 7.26
N ILE A 148 6.83 7.00 7.06
CA ILE A 148 6.45 8.30 6.49
C ILE A 148 6.49 9.39 7.58
N VAL A 149 5.85 9.12 8.71
CA VAL A 149 5.68 10.15 9.76
C VAL A 149 6.97 10.41 10.53
N TYR A 150 7.80 9.39 10.81
CA TYR A 150 9.08 9.58 11.48
C TYR A 150 10.10 10.38 10.66
N ARG A 151 9.91 10.44 9.36
CA ARG A 151 10.69 11.25 8.43
C ARG A 151 10.03 12.57 8.06
N ASN A 152 8.85 12.88 8.61
CA ASN A 152 8.05 14.06 8.29
C ASN A 152 7.71 14.19 6.79
N LEU A 153 7.57 13.06 6.10
CA LEU A 153 7.27 13.06 4.67
C LEU A 153 5.79 13.38 4.40
N ASP A 154 4.89 12.75 5.14
CA ASP A 154 3.44 13.00 5.02
C ASP A 154 2.67 12.43 6.22
N ALA A 155 2.00 13.29 6.98
CA ALA A 155 1.02 12.91 8.00
C ALA A 155 -0.32 13.62 7.79
N VAL A 156 -0.38 14.55 6.87
CA VAL A 156 -1.52 15.45 6.65
C VAL A 156 -2.33 15.04 5.43
N GLY A 157 -1.66 14.68 4.35
CA GLY A 157 -2.30 14.40 3.05
C GLY A 157 -3.47 13.42 3.11
N PRO A 158 -3.35 12.24 3.76
CA PRO A 158 -4.47 11.32 3.86
C PRO A 158 -5.71 11.92 4.52
N ARG A 159 -5.50 12.74 5.58
CA ARG A 159 -6.59 13.42 6.30
C ARG A 159 -7.28 14.47 5.45
N GLU A 160 -6.50 15.25 4.71
CA GLU A 160 -7.04 16.30 3.85
C GLU A 160 -7.88 15.74 2.70
N VAL A 161 -7.48 14.61 2.13
CA VAL A 161 -8.27 13.93 1.09
C VAL A 161 -9.57 13.37 1.68
N LEU A 162 -9.48 12.64 2.80
CA LEU A 162 -10.64 11.99 3.41
C LEU A 162 -11.69 12.99 3.92
N LYS A 163 -11.27 14.16 4.41
CA LYS A 163 -12.19 15.24 4.82
C LYS A 163 -13.08 15.78 3.69
N LYS A 164 -12.69 15.57 2.43
CA LYS A 164 -13.48 15.98 1.28
C LYS A 164 -14.57 14.99 0.91
N ILE A 165 -14.52 13.79 1.46
CA ILE A 165 -15.56 12.77 1.24
C ILE A 165 -16.70 13.05 2.20
N ASN A 166 -17.89 13.26 1.65
CA ASN A 166 -19.07 13.57 2.46
C ASN A 166 -19.44 12.40 3.39
N GLY A 167 -19.81 12.72 4.63
CA GLY A 167 -20.18 11.74 5.66
C GLY A 167 -19.01 11.07 6.38
N VAL A 168 -17.73 11.34 6.00
CA VAL A 168 -16.58 10.86 6.76
C VAL A 168 -16.39 11.67 8.02
N GLU A 169 -16.39 10.99 9.18
CA GLU A 169 -15.98 11.54 10.47
C GLU A 169 -14.60 11.00 10.82
N LEU A 170 -13.56 11.86 10.78
CA LEU A 170 -12.22 11.46 11.18
C LEU A 170 -12.06 11.52 12.69
N VAL A 171 -11.61 10.42 13.28
CA VAL A 171 -11.20 10.32 14.68
C VAL A 171 -9.72 9.96 14.77
N GLU A 172 -9.04 10.52 15.75
CA GLU A 172 -7.60 10.27 15.92
C GLU A 172 -7.37 9.17 16.94
N LYS A 173 -6.42 8.30 16.64
CA LYS A 173 -5.88 7.33 17.58
C LYS A 173 -4.98 8.04 18.60
N TYR A 174 -4.83 7.47 19.78
CA TYR A 174 -3.88 7.96 20.78
C TYR A 174 -2.46 7.97 20.20
N ALA A 175 -2.03 6.84 19.64
CA ALA A 175 -0.77 6.72 18.91
C ALA A 175 -0.97 7.04 17.43
N SER A 176 -1.07 8.32 17.09
CA SER A 176 -1.20 8.81 15.72
C SER A 176 -0.05 9.71 15.32
N ARG A 177 0.15 9.92 14.03
CA ARG A 177 1.23 10.75 13.47
C ARG A 177 2.60 10.35 14.02
N GLN A 178 3.39 11.28 14.58
CA GLN A 178 4.73 11.03 15.11
C GLN A 178 4.76 10.07 16.31
N ASP A 179 3.64 9.93 17.01
CA ASP A 179 3.51 9.01 18.15
C ASP A 179 3.13 7.57 17.73
N VAL A 180 2.87 7.34 16.42
CA VAL A 180 2.51 6.03 15.91
C VAL A 180 3.59 4.99 16.22
N LYS A 181 3.17 3.81 16.64
CA LYS A 181 4.05 2.66 16.80
C LYS A 181 4.14 1.86 15.50
N CYS A 182 5.33 1.30 15.24
CA CYS A 182 5.50 0.39 14.11
C CYS A 182 4.60 -0.84 14.29
N CYS A 183 3.98 -1.30 13.19
CA CYS A 183 3.23 -2.56 13.18
C CYS A 183 4.12 -3.81 13.41
N GLY A 184 5.44 -3.67 13.38
CA GLY A 184 6.41 -4.72 13.64
C GLY A 184 6.73 -5.63 12.44
N ILE A 185 5.89 -5.67 11.43
CA ILE A 185 6.02 -6.65 10.33
C ILE A 185 7.24 -6.42 9.42
N SER A 186 7.75 -5.21 9.35
CA SER A 186 8.90 -4.89 8.49
C SER A 186 10.26 -5.19 9.13
N SER A 187 10.27 -5.73 10.35
CA SER A 187 11.51 -6.11 11.03
C SER A 187 11.56 -7.63 11.24
N PRO A 188 12.38 -8.35 10.48
CA PRO A 188 12.59 -9.77 10.68
C PRO A 188 13.33 -10.09 11.99
N LEU A 189 13.83 -9.06 12.68
CA LEU A 189 14.56 -9.17 13.96
C LEU A 189 13.64 -9.00 15.17
N ILE A 190 12.36 -8.67 15.00
CA ILE A 190 11.42 -8.54 16.10
C ILE A 190 10.95 -9.95 16.51
N GLU A 191 11.17 -10.30 17.75
CA GLU A 191 10.64 -11.53 18.32
C GLU A 191 9.11 -11.57 18.27
N ASN A 192 8.55 -12.77 18.09
CA ASN A 192 7.11 -12.97 17.96
C ASN A 192 6.30 -12.36 19.13
N GLU A 193 6.86 -12.33 20.34
CA GLU A 193 6.21 -11.74 21.50
C GLU A 193 6.14 -10.22 21.42
N CYS A 194 7.21 -9.55 20.97
CA CYS A 194 7.22 -8.11 20.74
C CYS A 194 6.21 -7.73 19.65
N MET A 195 6.13 -8.52 18.59
CA MET A 195 5.18 -8.30 17.51
C MET A 195 3.74 -8.42 18.00
N LYS A 196 3.42 -9.45 18.79
CA LYS A 196 2.10 -9.62 19.43
C LYS A 196 1.75 -8.47 20.37
N MET A 197 2.72 -7.98 21.15
CA MET A 197 2.50 -6.83 22.03
C MET A 197 2.13 -5.58 21.22
N LEU A 198 2.87 -5.25 20.17
CA LEU A 198 2.59 -4.11 19.29
C LEU A 198 1.22 -4.25 18.60
N GLN A 199 0.86 -5.46 18.20
CA GLN A 199 -0.43 -5.76 17.60
C GLN A 199 -1.59 -5.54 18.58
N ASN A 200 -1.44 -6.02 19.82
CA ASN A 200 -2.43 -5.83 20.87
C ASN A 200 -2.61 -4.37 21.25
N GLU A 201 -1.52 -3.61 21.34
CA GLU A 201 -1.57 -2.16 21.59
C GLU A 201 -2.27 -1.42 20.43
N PHE A 202 -1.95 -1.78 19.19
CA PHE A 202 -2.62 -1.22 18.01
C PHE A 202 -4.11 -1.50 18.04
N LEU A 203 -4.52 -2.72 18.36
CA LEU A 203 -5.93 -3.12 18.42
C LEU A 203 -6.66 -2.38 19.54
N ALA A 204 -6.09 -2.32 20.74
CA ALA A 204 -6.65 -1.60 21.88
C ALA A 204 -6.87 -0.12 21.56
N ASP A 205 -5.84 0.55 21.03
CA ASP A 205 -5.88 1.95 20.60
C ASP A 205 -6.91 2.18 19.48
N SER A 206 -7.07 1.22 18.58
CA SER A 206 -8.09 1.28 17.51
C SER A 206 -9.51 1.16 18.06
N ILE A 207 -9.76 0.23 18.97
CA ILE A 207 -11.07 0.04 19.62
C ILE A 207 -11.47 1.27 20.43
N GLU A 208 -10.52 1.88 21.15
CA GLU A 208 -10.77 3.05 22.00
C GLU A 208 -11.24 4.27 21.20
N THR A 209 -10.89 4.37 19.92
CA THR A 209 -11.36 5.48 19.06
C THR A 209 -12.86 5.47 18.81
N GLY A 210 -13.52 4.31 18.96
CA GLY A 210 -14.89 4.10 18.52
C GLY A 210 -15.09 4.25 17.01
N ALA A 211 -14.00 4.08 16.23
CA ALA A 211 -14.07 4.11 14.77
C ALA A 211 -14.76 2.85 14.22
N ASP A 212 -15.55 3.03 13.16
CA ASP A 212 -16.10 1.92 12.39
C ASP A 212 -15.02 1.24 11.54
N ILE A 213 -14.04 2.05 11.08
CA ILE A 213 -13.01 1.63 10.13
C ILE A 213 -11.65 2.18 10.54
N ILE A 214 -10.64 1.32 10.46
CA ILE A 214 -9.23 1.74 10.48
C ILE A 214 -8.70 1.74 9.05
N LEU A 215 -8.22 2.89 8.57
CA LEU A 215 -7.59 3.00 7.26
C LEU A 215 -6.08 2.85 7.35
N ASP A 216 -5.57 1.94 6.56
CA ASP A 216 -4.15 1.72 6.37
C ASP A 216 -3.66 2.42 5.10
N ILE A 217 -2.52 3.08 5.20
CA ILE A 217 -1.85 3.71 4.05
C ILE A 217 -0.76 2.78 3.51
N CYS A 218 -0.07 2.09 4.41
CA CYS A 218 1.01 1.17 4.07
C CYS A 218 0.48 -0.23 3.75
N HIS A 219 0.82 -0.79 2.59
CA HIS A 219 0.43 -2.14 2.16
C HIS A 219 0.83 -3.24 3.15
N THR A 220 2.00 -3.08 3.77
CA THR A 220 2.52 -4.05 4.75
C THR A 220 1.70 -4.00 6.04
N CYS A 221 1.37 -2.80 6.53
CA CYS A 221 0.50 -2.64 7.69
C CYS A 221 -0.88 -3.24 7.42
N HIS A 222 -1.45 -2.95 6.24
CA HIS A 222 -2.73 -3.50 5.82
C HIS A 222 -2.74 -5.03 5.87
N ASN A 223 -1.76 -5.68 5.23
CA ASN A 223 -1.64 -7.14 5.25
C ASN A 223 -1.59 -7.73 6.66
N LEU A 224 -0.88 -7.06 7.58
CA LEU A 224 -0.79 -7.49 8.98
C LEU A 224 -2.11 -7.31 9.72
N PHE A 225 -2.71 -6.13 9.62
CA PHE A 225 -3.90 -5.81 10.40
C PHE A 225 -5.10 -6.65 9.99
N LEU A 226 -5.19 -7.09 8.75
CA LEU A 226 -6.20 -8.06 8.32
C LEU A 226 -6.19 -9.36 9.13
N ASN A 227 -5.02 -9.77 9.64
CA ASN A 227 -4.91 -10.97 10.48
C ASN A 227 -5.43 -10.76 11.91
N ILE A 228 -5.45 -9.51 12.40
CA ILE A 228 -5.78 -9.16 13.79
C ILE A 228 -7.22 -8.65 13.87
N ILE A 229 -7.61 -7.74 13.00
CA ILE A 229 -8.88 -7.03 13.04
C ILE A 229 -10.04 -7.94 12.60
N ASN A 230 -9.82 -8.88 11.68
CA ASN A 230 -10.85 -9.83 11.26
C ASN A 230 -11.46 -10.67 12.41
N GLN A 231 -10.87 -10.62 13.60
CA GLN A 231 -11.37 -11.27 14.82
C GLN A 231 -12.19 -10.32 15.73
N ASN A 232 -12.37 -9.07 15.30
CA ASN A 232 -13.03 -8.00 16.06
C ASN A 232 -14.02 -7.25 15.18
N ASP A 233 -14.94 -6.50 15.79
CA ASP A 233 -16.01 -5.77 15.10
C ASP A 233 -15.56 -4.50 14.34
N ILE A 234 -14.24 -4.24 14.26
CA ILE A 234 -13.68 -3.12 13.51
C ILE A 234 -13.26 -3.58 12.12
N GLU A 235 -13.64 -2.83 11.11
CA GLU A 235 -13.19 -3.09 9.74
C GLU A 235 -11.85 -2.39 9.45
N THR A 236 -11.03 -3.00 8.57
CA THR A 236 -9.84 -2.33 8.04
C THR A 236 -9.86 -2.34 6.51
N TYR A 237 -9.48 -1.21 5.92
CA TYR A 237 -9.32 -1.04 4.47
C TYR A 237 -8.05 -0.26 4.16
N ASN A 238 -7.49 -0.48 2.98
CA ASN A 238 -6.52 0.47 2.46
C ASN A 238 -7.22 1.77 2.05
N TYR A 239 -6.64 2.92 2.36
CA TYR A 239 -7.24 4.22 2.10
C TYR A 239 -7.61 4.45 0.63
N ILE A 240 -6.85 3.87 -0.32
CA ILE A 240 -7.12 4.02 -1.75
C ILE A 240 -8.44 3.37 -2.16
N THR A 241 -8.82 2.25 -1.53
CA THR A 241 -10.11 1.58 -1.74
C THR A 241 -11.27 2.50 -1.37
N VAL A 242 -11.18 3.18 -0.23
CA VAL A 242 -12.20 4.13 0.23
C VAL A 242 -12.29 5.33 -0.70
N ILE A 243 -11.15 5.90 -1.10
CA ILE A 243 -11.10 7.03 -2.03
C ILE A 243 -11.72 6.64 -3.40
N ALA A 244 -11.36 5.47 -3.94
CA ALA A 244 -11.89 4.99 -5.22
C ALA A 244 -13.43 4.84 -5.15
N ASN A 245 -13.95 4.20 -4.10
CA ASN A 245 -15.39 4.04 -3.89
C ASN A 245 -16.10 5.39 -3.75
N ALA A 246 -15.52 6.35 -3.05
CA ALA A 246 -16.08 7.70 -2.90
C ALA A 246 -16.10 8.46 -4.23
N LEU A 247 -15.15 8.22 -5.12
CA LEU A 247 -15.12 8.76 -6.48
C LEU A 247 -16.10 8.06 -7.45
N GLY A 248 -16.76 6.97 -7.01
CA GLY A 248 -17.72 6.23 -7.82
C GLY A 248 -17.14 5.03 -8.57
N PHE A 249 -15.88 4.68 -8.33
CA PHE A 249 -15.30 3.44 -8.84
C PHE A 249 -15.66 2.26 -7.96
N GLU A 250 -15.99 1.13 -8.55
CA GLU A 250 -16.22 -0.11 -7.81
C GLU A 250 -14.87 -0.73 -7.43
N SER A 251 -14.48 -0.56 -6.18
CA SER A 251 -13.22 -1.08 -5.64
C SER A 251 -13.48 -2.04 -4.47
N HIS A 252 -12.94 -3.25 -4.57
CA HIS A 252 -13.02 -4.30 -3.57
C HIS A 252 -11.67 -4.46 -2.86
N ASP A 253 -11.69 -4.94 -1.62
CA ASP A 253 -10.48 -5.37 -0.92
C ASP A 253 -10.37 -6.89 -0.99
N LEU A 254 -9.86 -7.38 -2.13
CA LEU A 254 -9.74 -8.82 -2.40
C LEU A 254 -8.88 -9.53 -1.35
N LEU A 255 -7.80 -8.91 -0.91
CA LEU A 255 -6.95 -9.51 0.13
C LEU A 255 -7.72 -9.68 1.44
N ARG A 256 -8.52 -8.69 1.84
CA ARG A 256 -9.39 -8.76 3.02
C ARG A 256 -10.40 -9.90 2.88
N GLU A 257 -11.07 -10.01 1.75
CA GLU A 257 -12.04 -11.07 1.48
C GLU A 257 -11.39 -12.46 1.57
N LEU A 258 -10.24 -12.65 0.93
CA LEU A 258 -9.53 -13.93 0.95
C LEU A 258 -9.02 -14.28 2.35
N LYS A 259 -8.55 -13.30 3.14
CA LYS A 259 -8.06 -13.54 4.50
C LYS A 259 -9.16 -13.86 5.52
N GLN A 260 -10.41 -13.65 5.19
CA GLN A 260 -11.55 -14.08 6.01
C GLN A 260 -11.90 -15.57 5.82
N ILE A 261 -11.41 -16.19 4.76
CA ILE A 261 -11.63 -17.62 4.48
C ILE A 261 -10.69 -18.44 5.36
N SER A 262 -11.28 -19.32 6.19
CA SER A 262 -10.54 -20.24 7.07
C SER A 262 -10.44 -21.67 6.53
N ASP A 263 -11.23 -22.03 5.52
CA ASP A 263 -11.19 -23.35 4.86
C ASP A 263 -10.29 -23.28 3.62
N ILE A 264 -9.24 -24.08 3.62
CA ILE A 264 -8.29 -24.16 2.51
C ILE A 264 -8.95 -24.58 1.20
N ASN A 265 -9.95 -25.47 1.23
CA ASN A 265 -10.61 -25.94 0.02
C ASN A 265 -11.46 -24.84 -0.61
N GLU A 266 -12.13 -24.02 0.23
CA GLU A 266 -12.86 -22.85 -0.23
C GLU A 266 -11.88 -21.84 -0.86
N LEU A 267 -10.76 -21.55 -0.19
CA LEU A 267 -9.75 -20.62 -0.70
C LEU A 267 -9.13 -21.12 -2.01
N MET A 268 -8.77 -22.42 -2.08
CA MET A 268 -8.25 -23.01 -3.30
C MET A 268 -9.26 -22.97 -4.45
N THR A 269 -10.55 -23.13 -4.17
CA THR A 269 -11.62 -23.00 -5.17
C THR A 269 -11.72 -21.56 -5.68
N ARG A 270 -11.62 -20.58 -4.80
CA ARG A 270 -11.63 -19.14 -5.15
C ARG A 270 -10.46 -18.77 -6.07
N VAL A 271 -9.27 -19.30 -5.80
CA VAL A 271 -8.06 -18.97 -6.57
C VAL A 271 -7.86 -19.85 -7.80
N ASP A 272 -8.59 -20.96 -7.93
CA ASP A 272 -8.42 -21.96 -9.01
C ASP A 272 -8.55 -21.34 -10.43
N LEU A 273 -9.39 -20.31 -10.57
CA LEU A 273 -9.53 -19.57 -11.82
C LEU A 273 -8.28 -18.78 -12.22
N TYR A 274 -7.45 -18.41 -11.24
CA TYR A 274 -6.26 -17.55 -11.43
C TYR A 274 -4.97 -18.38 -11.58
N ILE A 275 -4.99 -19.64 -11.13
CA ILE A 275 -3.81 -20.51 -11.13
C ILE A 275 -3.71 -21.42 -12.35
N LYS A 276 -4.73 -21.45 -13.22
CA LYS A 276 -4.76 -22.33 -14.41
C LYS A 276 -3.56 -22.18 -15.32
N ASP A 277 -3.05 -20.95 -15.44
CA ASP A 277 -1.91 -20.60 -16.29
C ASP A 277 -0.62 -20.41 -15.47
N SER A 278 -0.63 -20.81 -14.18
CA SER A 278 0.54 -20.70 -13.31
C SER A 278 1.61 -21.73 -13.68
N PRO A 279 2.90 -21.36 -13.67
CA PRO A 279 3.99 -22.31 -13.85
C PRO A 279 4.22 -23.22 -12.63
N PHE A 280 3.54 -22.97 -11.51
CA PHE A 280 3.68 -23.72 -10.26
C PHE A 280 2.64 -24.82 -10.14
N THR A 281 3.01 -25.93 -9.48
CA THR A 281 2.07 -27.01 -9.19
C THR A 281 1.02 -26.59 -8.16
N LYS A 282 -0.11 -27.28 -8.13
CA LYS A 282 -1.16 -27.01 -7.14
C LYS A 282 -0.66 -27.16 -5.70
N GLU A 283 0.21 -28.13 -5.42
CA GLU A 283 0.81 -28.37 -4.12
C GLU A 283 1.75 -27.20 -3.71
N GLN A 284 2.53 -26.69 -4.66
CA GLN A 284 3.38 -25.52 -4.41
C GLN A 284 2.54 -24.30 -4.08
N ILE A 285 1.48 -24.04 -4.83
CA ILE A 285 0.57 -22.92 -4.62
C ILE A 285 -0.14 -23.07 -3.27
N GLU A 286 -0.66 -24.25 -2.94
CA GLU A 286 -1.31 -24.50 -1.64
C GLU A 286 -0.35 -24.25 -0.46
N LYS A 287 0.91 -24.67 -0.57
CA LYS A 287 1.94 -24.42 0.44
C LYS A 287 2.15 -22.92 0.68
N GLU A 288 2.26 -22.13 -0.39
CA GLU A 288 2.43 -20.68 -0.29
C GLU A 288 1.16 -20.00 0.27
N ILE A 289 -0.02 -20.45 -0.13
CA ILE A 289 -1.29 -19.97 0.42
C ILE A 289 -1.36 -20.20 1.92
N ARG A 290 -1.02 -21.42 2.40
CA ARG A 290 -1.00 -21.73 3.84
C ARG A 290 -0.02 -20.86 4.62
N ALA A 291 1.12 -20.53 4.02
CA ALA A 291 2.11 -19.64 4.65
C ALA A 291 1.62 -18.18 4.71
N PHE A 292 0.88 -17.73 3.70
CA PHE A 292 0.43 -16.34 3.58
C PHE A 292 -0.90 -16.06 4.31
N PHE A 293 -1.76 -17.07 4.48
CA PHE A 293 -3.08 -16.96 5.11
C PHE A 293 -3.12 -17.68 6.48
N PRO A 294 -2.76 -17.00 7.58
CA PRO A 294 -2.56 -17.65 8.88
C PRO A 294 -3.85 -18.15 9.55
N LEU A 295 -5.03 -17.74 9.08
CA LEU A 295 -6.31 -18.24 9.61
C LEU A 295 -6.67 -19.65 9.11
N ILE A 296 -5.99 -20.12 8.07
CA ILE A 296 -6.16 -21.49 7.58
C ILE A 296 -5.58 -22.43 8.61
N LYS A 297 -6.45 -23.19 9.27
CA LYS A 297 -6.04 -24.25 10.19
C LYS A 297 -5.37 -25.39 9.42
N LEU A 298 -4.23 -25.84 9.91
CA LEU A 298 -3.54 -27.04 9.42
C LEU A 298 -4.34 -28.29 9.74
#